data_f6ac354d17a563c6989af263b4376985
#
_entry.id   f6ac354d17a563c6989af263b4376985
#
_cell.length_a   1.000
_cell.length_b   1.000
_cell.length_c   1.000
_cell.angle_alpha   90.00
_cell.angle_beta   90.00
_cell.angle_gamma   90.00
#
_symmetry.space_group_name_H-M   'P 1'
#
loop_
_entity.id
_entity.type
_entity.pdbx_description
1 polymer ?
#
loop_
_entity_poly.entity_id
_entity_poly.type
_entity_poly.pdbx_seq_one_letter_code
_entity_poly.pdbx_strand_id
1 'polypeptide(L)'
;TLSSSSAASDVYKRQEQVRASMLLGSDDPAQRLAAVAALQETRTPATLALLNERLREENESGVKAAIEQAVKAINETLAWGERLGVLFTGVSLGSILLLAALGLAITYGLMGVINMAHGELIMIGAYATYVVQGVFQRYLPDAFGWYLAVAVPVSFLVSALVGAALERSVIRFLYGRPLETLLATWGISLVLMQAVRSLFGAQNVGVENPSWMSGCLLYTSPSPRDATL
;
A
#
# COMPACT_ATOMS: atom_id res chain seq x y z
N THR A 1 -2.52 27.87 -3.98
CA THR A 1 -2.02 28.66 -2.81
C THR A 1 -1.84 27.83 -1.54
N LEU A 2 -2.55 26.70 -1.36
CA LEU A 2 -2.38 25.80 -0.20
C LEU A 2 -1.10 24.93 -0.30
N SER A 3 -0.64 24.62 -1.49
CA SER A 3 0.55 23.76 -1.74
C SER A 3 1.86 24.49 -1.40
N SER A 4 1.93 25.80 -1.58
CA SER A 4 3.14 26.59 -1.29
C SER A 4 3.38 26.80 0.21
N SER A 5 2.32 26.87 1.01
CA SER A 5 2.40 26.96 2.48
C SER A 5 2.89 25.66 3.13
N SER A 6 2.46 24.51 2.61
CA SER A 6 2.93 23.20 3.06
C SER A 6 4.40 22.98 2.73
N ALA A 7 4.82 23.30 1.49
CA ALA A 7 6.21 23.15 1.08
C ALA A 7 7.16 24.07 1.89
N ALA A 8 6.75 25.29 2.20
CA ALA A 8 7.52 26.19 3.05
C ALA A 8 7.66 25.66 4.48
N SER A 9 6.59 25.10 5.06
CA SER A 9 6.62 24.46 6.38
C SER A 9 7.57 23.27 6.42
N ASP A 10 7.59 22.44 5.37
CA ASP A 10 8.47 21.26 5.29
C ASP A 10 9.95 21.64 5.15
N VAL A 11 10.25 22.71 4.40
CA VAL A 11 11.60 23.24 4.29
C VAL A 11 12.09 23.79 5.64
N TYR A 12 11.25 24.53 6.37
CA TYR A 12 11.59 25.00 7.71
C TYR A 12 11.89 23.86 8.68
N LYS A 13 11.05 22.84 8.72
CA LYS A 13 11.27 21.67 9.56
C LYS A 13 12.57 20.94 9.24
N ARG A 14 12.91 20.79 7.97
CA ARG A 14 14.19 20.20 7.54
C ARG A 14 15.39 21.05 7.96
N GLN A 15 15.31 22.37 7.83
CA GLN A 15 16.38 23.28 8.27
C GLN A 15 16.58 23.21 9.79
N GLU A 16 15.51 23.14 10.55
CA GLU A 16 15.56 23.02 12.01
C GLU A 16 16.16 21.68 12.44
N GLN A 17 15.81 20.60 11.75
CA GLN A 17 16.39 19.26 11.95
C GLN A 17 17.89 19.24 11.67
N VAL A 18 18.35 19.82 10.57
CA VAL A 18 19.77 19.93 10.21
C VAL A 18 20.52 20.79 11.24
N ARG A 19 19.96 21.91 11.66
CA ARG A 19 20.54 22.75 12.69
C ARG A 19 20.66 22.03 14.04
N ALA A 20 19.60 21.33 14.45
CA ALA A 20 19.61 20.56 15.70
C ALA A 20 20.62 19.39 15.62
N SER A 21 20.77 18.73 14.47
CA SER A 21 21.78 17.67 14.30
C SER A 21 23.22 18.20 14.43
N MET A 22 23.49 19.42 13.96
CA MET A 22 24.79 20.07 14.12
C MET A 22 25.04 20.45 15.59
N LEU A 23 24.03 20.96 16.28
CA LEU A 23 24.14 21.35 17.69
C LEU A 23 24.31 20.17 18.66
N LEU A 24 23.90 18.96 18.27
CA LEU A 24 24.20 17.73 19.03
C LEU A 24 25.70 17.45 19.16
N GLY A 25 26.52 17.92 18.22
CA GLY A 25 27.99 17.82 18.23
C GLY A 25 28.69 18.94 19.02
N SER A 26 27.96 19.91 19.59
CA SER A 26 28.55 21.03 20.33
C SER A 26 29.22 20.57 21.61
N ASP A 27 30.33 21.26 22.01
CA ASP A 27 31.02 21.07 23.29
C ASP A 27 30.18 21.53 24.48
N ASP A 28 29.24 22.47 24.27
CA ASP A 28 28.36 23.04 25.28
C ASP A 28 27.18 22.12 25.61
N PRO A 29 27.06 21.57 26.85
CA PRO A 29 25.96 20.72 27.27
C PRO A 29 24.57 21.38 27.12
N ALA A 30 24.48 22.70 27.31
CA ALA A 30 23.20 23.41 27.18
C ALA A 30 22.71 23.43 25.73
N GLN A 31 23.60 23.57 24.76
CA GLN A 31 23.26 23.50 23.34
C GLN A 31 22.87 22.08 22.94
N ARG A 32 23.51 21.06 23.47
CA ARG A 32 23.11 19.66 23.20
C ARG A 32 21.72 19.36 23.77
N LEU A 33 21.39 19.83 24.98
CA LEU A 33 20.05 19.68 25.55
C LEU A 33 18.97 20.35 24.67
N ALA A 34 19.24 21.59 24.21
CA ALA A 34 18.32 22.28 23.31
C ALA A 34 18.13 21.54 21.98
N ALA A 35 19.20 20.95 21.44
CA ALA A 35 19.15 20.14 20.23
C ALA A 35 18.31 18.87 20.41
N VAL A 36 18.47 18.17 21.55
CA VAL A 36 17.65 16.99 21.88
C VAL A 36 16.17 17.35 21.96
N ALA A 37 15.81 18.47 22.61
CA ALA A 37 14.43 18.93 22.70
C ALA A 37 13.83 19.23 21.31
N ALA A 38 14.56 19.94 20.44
CA ALA A 38 14.13 20.24 19.08
C ALA A 38 13.96 18.96 18.23
N LEU A 39 14.88 17.98 18.37
CA LEU A 39 14.80 16.71 17.67
C LEU A 39 13.66 15.82 18.17
N GLN A 40 13.32 15.90 19.45
CA GLN A 40 12.18 15.16 20.02
C GLN A 40 10.85 15.55 19.36
N GLU A 41 10.70 16.80 18.92
CA GLU A 41 9.48 17.26 18.24
C GLU A 41 9.32 16.66 16.83
N THR A 42 10.41 16.33 16.16
CA THR A 42 10.36 15.84 14.78
C THR A 42 9.88 14.39 14.65
N ARG A 43 10.05 13.57 15.70
CA ARG A 43 9.52 12.19 15.86
C ARG A 43 9.69 11.28 14.63
N THR A 44 10.85 11.36 13.95
CA THR A 44 11.13 10.55 12.76
C THR A 44 12.07 9.39 13.07
N PRO A 45 12.06 8.30 12.26
CA PRO A 45 13.04 7.21 12.39
C PRO A 45 14.50 7.71 12.24
N ALA A 46 14.74 8.70 11.38
CA ALA A 46 16.05 9.31 11.18
C ALA A 46 16.55 10.01 12.47
N THR A 47 15.67 10.77 13.13
CA THR A 47 15.95 11.42 14.40
C THR A 47 16.28 10.38 15.50
N LEU A 48 15.52 9.27 15.52
CA LEU A 48 15.75 8.18 16.45
C LEU A 48 17.14 7.55 16.25
N ALA A 49 17.55 7.30 15.01
CA ALA A 49 18.87 6.76 14.68
C ALA A 49 19.99 7.70 15.17
N LEU A 50 19.85 9.00 14.89
CA LEU A 50 20.79 10.03 15.28
C LEU A 50 20.95 10.14 16.81
N LEU A 51 19.84 10.13 17.55
CA LEU A 51 19.85 10.17 19.01
C LEU A 51 20.46 8.91 19.62
N ASN A 52 20.21 7.73 19.04
CA ASN A 52 20.81 6.48 19.50
C ASN A 52 22.33 6.42 19.24
N GLU A 53 22.79 6.98 18.11
CA GLU A 53 24.22 7.12 17.83
C GLU A 53 24.88 8.04 18.87
N ARG A 54 24.30 9.21 19.11
CA ARG A 54 24.82 10.16 20.09
C ARG A 54 24.79 9.62 21.52
N LEU A 55 23.76 8.85 21.88
CA LEU A 55 23.67 8.23 23.22
C LEU A 55 24.86 7.34 23.55
N ARG A 56 25.51 6.71 22.57
CA ARG A 56 26.68 5.85 22.75
C ARG A 56 27.96 6.64 23.05
N GLU A 57 28.04 7.88 22.59
CA GLU A 57 29.20 8.76 22.69
C GLU A 57 29.08 9.77 23.84
N GLU A 58 27.86 9.98 24.35
CA GLU A 58 27.57 11.01 25.36
C GLU A 58 28.07 10.58 26.76
N ASN A 59 28.85 11.45 27.38
CA ASN A 59 29.42 11.24 28.71
C ASN A 59 28.74 12.07 29.81
N GLU A 60 28.03 13.15 29.42
CA GLU A 60 27.34 14.03 30.36
C GLU A 60 26.03 13.40 30.81
N SER A 61 25.89 13.14 32.12
CA SER A 61 24.75 12.41 32.67
C SER A 61 23.41 13.09 32.43
N GLY A 62 23.35 14.43 32.43
CA GLY A 62 22.15 15.21 32.19
C GLY A 62 21.66 15.14 30.73
N VAL A 63 22.61 15.21 29.79
CA VAL A 63 22.33 15.10 28.36
C VAL A 63 21.92 13.67 28.01
N LYS A 64 22.62 12.69 28.59
CA LYS A 64 22.31 11.26 28.40
C LYS A 64 20.87 10.93 28.82
N ALA A 65 20.46 11.37 30.00
CA ALA A 65 19.08 11.17 30.48
C ALA A 65 18.05 11.83 29.58
N ALA A 66 18.33 13.03 29.05
CA ALA A 66 17.43 13.71 28.11
C ALA A 66 17.31 12.96 26.79
N ILE A 67 18.43 12.42 26.25
CA ILE A 67 18.41 11.60 25.03
C ILE A 67 17.61 10.31 25.25
N GLU A 68 17.83 9.61 26.37
CA GLU A 68 17.07 8.39 26.69
C GLU A 68 15.57 8.65 26.78
N GLN A 69 15.17 9.76 27.39
CA GLN A 69 13.77 10.18 27.47
C GLN A 69 13.20 10.52 26.10
N ALA A 70 13.94 11.24 25.26
CA ALA A 70 13.54 11.57 23.90
C ALA A 70 13.40 10.31 23.02
N VAL A 71 14.37 9.39 23.09
CA VAL A 71 14.33 8.10 22.38
C VAL A 71 13.11 7.28 22.79
N LYS A 72 12.82 7.22 24.10
CA LYS A 72 11.63 6.51 24.60
C LYS A 72 10.34 7.13 24.07
N ALA A 73 10.18 8.44 24.13
CA ALA A 73 9.00 9.15 23.64
C ALA A 73 8.79 8.99 22.12
N ILE A 74 9.88 9.05 21.35
CA ILE A 74 9.84 8.83 19.90
C ILE A 74 9.45 7.38 19.60
N ASN A 75 10.06 6.39 20.28
CA ASN A 75 9.73 4.98 20.09
C ASN A 75 8.26 4.68 20.41
N GLU A 76 7.72 5.23 21.48
CA GLU A 76 6.30 5.07 21.83
C GLU A 76 5.39 5.64 20.72
N THR A 77 5.72 6.82 20.19
CA THR A 77 4.95 7.42 19.11
C THR A 77 5.03 6.61 17.81
N LEU A 78 6.24 6.16 17.44
CA LEU A 78 6.45 5.32 16.26
C LEU A 78 5.76 3.97 16.40
N ALA A 79 5.81 3.33 17.58
CA ALA A 79 5.14 2.06 17.84
C ALA A 79 3.60 2.19 17.72
N TRP A 80 3.01 3.30 18.15
CA TRP A 80 1.60 3.58 17.92
C TRP A 80 1.26 3.76 16.44
N GLY A 81 2.09 4.51 15.70
CA GLY A 81 1.95 4.67 14.25
C GLY A 81 2.03 3.32 13.51
N GLU A 82 3.00 2.49 13.89
CA GLU A 82 3.17 1.14 13.33
C GLU A 82 1.95 0.24 13.61
N ARG A 83 1.46 0.21 14.85
CA ARG A 83 0.27 -0.57 15.23
C ARG A 83 -0.96 -0.13 14.46
N LEU A 84 -1.18 1.17 14.30
CA LEU A 84 -2.29 1.71 13.51
C LEU A 84 -2.12 1.37 12.02
N GLY A 85 -0.90 1.43 11.49
CA GLY A 85 -0.59 1.03 10.13
C GLY A 85 -0.87 -0.46 9.87
N VAL A 86 -0.44 -1.33 10.78
CA VAL A 86 -0.71 -2.78 10.73
C VAL A 86 -2.22 -3.05 10.81
N LEU A 87 -2.93 -2.38 11.73
CA LEU A 87 -4.39 -2.51 11.85
C LEU A 87 -5.09 -2.07 10.55
N PHE A 88 -4.73 -0.93 10.01
CA PHE A 88 -5.29 -0.42 8.75
C PHE A 88 -5.04 -1.39 7.59
N THR A 89 -3.79 -1.87 7.45
CA THR A 89 -3.41 -2.85 6.42
C THR A 89 -4.18 -4.17 6.61
N GLY A 90 -4.32 -4.62 7.86
CA GLY A 90 -5.07 -5.83 8.19
C GLY A 90 -6.56 -5.71 7.86
N VAL A 91 -7.20 -4.59 8.20
CA VAL A 91 -8.60 -4.31 7.86
C VAL A 91 -8.79 -4.20 6.35
N SER A 92 -7.89 -3.52 5.65
CA SER A 92 -7.92 -3.37 4.19
C SER A 92 -7.82 -4.73 3.50
N LEU A 93 -6.80 -5.53 3.85
CA LEU A 93 -6.62 -6.87 3.30
C LEU A 93 -7.79 -7.79 3.65
N GLY A 94 -8.26 -7.74 4.90
CA GLY A 94 -9.41 -8.50 5.36
C GLY A 94 -10.69 -8.16 4.60
N SER A 95 -10.90 -6.88 4.25
CA SER A 95 -12.04 -6.43 3.44
C SER A 95 -12.01 -6.99 2.03
N ILE A 96 -10.83 -7.02 1.39
CA ILE A 96 -10.65 -7.61 0.06
C ILE A 96 -10.96 -9.12 0.10
N LEU A 97 -10.41 -9.83 1.09
CA LEU A 97 -10.67 -11.25 1.26
C LEU A 97 -12.14 -11.54 1.58
N LEU A 98 -12.79 -10.70 2.39
CA LEU A 98 -14.21 -10.80 2.69
C LEU A 98 -15.07 -10.66 1.43
N LEU A 99 -14.79 -9.66 0.58
CA LEU A 99 -15.50 -9.48 -0.69
C LEU A 99 -15.32 -10.68 -1.63
N ALA A 100 -14.10 -11.20 -1.72
CA ALA A 100 -13.81 -12.41 -2.51
C ALA A 100 -14.57 -13.62 -1.96
N ALA A 101 -14.58 -13.82 -0.65
CA ALA A 101 -15.30 -14.91 0.02
C ALA A 101 -16.82 -14.79 -0.15
N LEU A 102 -17.39 -13.57 -0.04
CA LEU A 102 -18.80 -13.32 -0.30
C LEU A 102 -19.18 -13.63 -1.75
N GLY A 103 -18.35 -13.23 -2.72
CA GLY A 103 -18.56 -13.57 -4.12
C GLY A 103 -18.60 -15.09 -4.35
N LEU A 104 -17.67 -15.84 -3.75
CA LEU A 104 -17.67 -17.29 -3.82
C LEU A 104 -18.87 -17.90 -3.09
N ALA A 105 -19.25 -17.38 -1.92
CA ALA A 105 -20.39 -17.86 -1.15
C ALA A 105 -21.71 -17.65 -1.90
N ILE A 106 -21.88 -16.53 -2.59
CA ILE A 106 -23.07 -16.26 -3.42
C ILE A 106 -23.10 -17.23 -4.61
N THR A 107 -21.98 -17.42 -5.30
CA THR A 107 -21.89 -18.33 -6.44
C THR A 107 -22.22 -19.76 -6.03
N TYR A 108 -21.63 -20.25 -4.93
CA TYR A 108 -21.92 -21.57 -4.41
C TYR A 108 -23.36 -21.70 -3.89
N GLY A 109 -23.83 -20.69 -3.14
CA GLY A 109 -25.17 -20.73 -2.54
C GLY A 109 -26.30 -20.69 -3.57
N LEU A 110 -26.14 -19.94 -4.67
CA LEU A 110 -27.17 -19.84 -5.72
C LEU A 110 -27.09 -20.95 -6.76
N MET A 111 -25.88 -21.35 -7.18
CA MET A 111 -25.69 -22.30 -8.25
C MET A 111 -25.35 -23.71 -7.78
N GLY A 112 -24.95 -23.88 -6.53
CA GLY A 112 -24.50 -25.17 -5.99
C GLY A 112 -23.23 -25.70 -6.63
N VAL A 113 -22.45 -24.83 -7.27
CA VAL A 113 -21.27 -25.16 -8.07
C VAL A 113 -20.01 -24.63 -7.38
N ILE A 114 -19.02 -25.50 -7.19
CA ILE A 114 -17.70 -25.07 -6.71
C ILE A 114 -16.93 -24.52 -7.90
N ASN A 115 -16.82 -23.20 -7.99
CA ASN A 115 -16.11 -22.53 -9.08
C ASN A 115 -14.65 -22.28 -8.70
N MET A 116 -13.73 -23.15 -9.18
CA MET A 116 -12.29 -22.96 -8.98
C MET A 116 -11.71 -21.79 -9.78
N ALA A 117 -12.38 -21.33 -10.84
CA ALA A 117 -11.96 -20.19 -11.67
C ALA A 117 -12.33 -18.83 -11.05
N HIS A 118 -12.85 -18.77 -9.82
CA HIS A 118 -13.24 -17.50 -9.19
C HIS A 118 -12.05 -16.54 -9.01
N GLY A 119 -10.89 -17.07 -8.62
CA GLY A 119 -9.65 -16.29 -8.52
C GLY A 119 -9.23 -15.66 -9.85
N GLU A 120 -9.41 -16.38 -10.95
CA GLU A 120 -9.07 -15.90 -12.29
C GLU A 120 -10.01 -14.78 -12.77
N LEU A 121 -11.27 -14.78 -12.34
CA LEU A 121 -12.19 -13.68 -12.61
C LEU A 121 -11.78 -12.42 -11.87
N ILE A 122 -11.26 -12.54 -10.64
CA ILE A 122 -10.68 -11.41 -9.89
C ILE A 122 -9.43 -10.90 -10.61
N MET A 123 -8.55 -11.80 -11.08
CA MET A 123 -7.36 -11.46 -11.86
C MET A 123 -7.75 -10.70 -13.13
N ILE A 124 -8.75 -11.14 -13.88
CA ILE A 124 -9.24 -10.45 -15.09
C ILE A 124 -9.71 -9.03 -14.75
N GLY A 125 -10.42 -8.83 -13.64
CA GLY A 125 -10.83 -7.52 -13.17
C GLY A 125 -9.63 -6.61 -12.86
N ALA A 126 -8.58 -7.15 -12.24
CA ALA A 126 -7.35 -6.41 -11.97
C ALA A 126 -6.62 -5.99 -13.26
N TYR A 127 -6.51 -6.89 -14.24
CA TYR A 127 -5.92 -6.54 -15.54
C TYR A 127 -6.78 -5.56 -16.34
N ALA A 128 -8.11 -5.62 -16.23
CA ALA A 128 -8.99 -4.61 -16.83
C ALA A 128 -8.71 -3.23 -16.22
N THR A 129 -8.50 -3.14 -14.91
CA THR A 129 -8.10 -1.89 -14.25
C THR A 129 -6.76 -1.37 -14.78
N TYR A 130 -5.78 -2.26 -14.95
CA TYR A 130 -4.47 -1.91 -15.54
C TYR A 130 -4.61 -1.36 -16.97
N VAL A 131 -5.44 -1.98 -17.81
CA VAL A 131 -5.68 -1.50 -19.18
C VAL A 131 -6.34 -0.11 -19.16
N VAL A 132 -7.34 0.11 -18.31
CA VAL A 132 -7.99 1.44 -18.15
C VAL A 132 -6.96 2.47 -17.71
N GLN A 133 -6.09 2.16 -16.74
CA GLN A 133 -5.00 3.03 -16.34
C GLN A 133 -4.10 3.41 -17.52
N GLY A 134 -3.67 2.44 -18.32
CA GLY A 134 -2.82 2.68 -19.49
C GLY A 134 -3.50 3.57 -20.54
N VAL A 135 -4.82 3.41 -20.74
CA VAL A 135 -5.61 4.28 -21.63
C VAL A 135 -5.63 5.71 -21.10
N PHE A 136 -5.86 5.91 -19.78
CA PHE A 136 -5.87 7.25 -19.17
C PHE A 136 -4.49 7.90 -19.24
N GLN A 137 -3.42 7.18 -18.95
CA GLN A 137 -2.05 7.70 -19.07
C GLN A 137 -1.72 8.17 -20.48
N ARG A 138 -2.21 7.44 -21.51
CA ARG A 138 -1.87 7.74 -22.90
C ARG A 138 -2.74 8.81 -23.55
N TYR A 139 -4.04 8.85 -23.21
CA TYR A 139 -5.03 9.69 -23.92
C TYR A 139 -5.61 10.82 -23.06
N LEU A 140 -5.60 10.69 -21.71
CA LEU A 140 -6.23 11.65 -20.79
C LEU A 140 -5.36 11.89 -19.54
N PRO A 141 -4.11 12.36 -19.69
CA PRO A 141 -3.20 12.55 -18.56
C PRO A 141 -3.74 13.54 -17.53
N ASP A 142 -4.45 14.58 -17.95
CA ASP A 142 -5.06 15.60 -17.07
C ASP A 142 -6.22 15.05 -16.21
N ALA A 143 -6.87 13.98 -16.67
CA ALA A 143 -7.96 13.31 -15.97
C ALA A 143 -7.53 12.04 -15.21
N PHE A 144 -6.22 11.82 -15.05
CA PHE A 144 -5.68 10.61 -14.41
C PHE A 144 -6.25 10.36 -13.00
N GLY A 145 -6.59 11.41 -12.25
CA GLY A 145 -7.24 11.26 -10.95
C GLY A 145 -8.59 10.53 -10.97
N TRP A 146 -9.27 10.51 -12.11
CA TRP A 146 -10.59 9.89 -12.28
C TRP A 146 -10.55 8.46 -12.86
N TYR A 147 -9.36 7.98 -13.25
CA TYR A 147 -9.25 6.65 -13.89
C TYR A 147 -9.86 5.54 -13.02
N LEU A 148 -9.72 5.63 -11.70
CA LEU A 148 -10.22 4.62 -10.77
C LEU A 148 -11.76 4.53 -10.78
N ALA A 149 -12.44 5.69 -10.88
CA ALA A 149 -13.91 5.75 -10.96
C ALA A 149 -14.45 5.08 -12.24
N VAL A 150 -13.68 5.12 -13.33
CA VAL A 150 -14.02 4.44 -14.60
C VAL A 150 -13.55 2.99 -14.56
N ALA A 151 -12.40 2.70 -13.93
CA ALA A 151 -11.88 1.35 -13.86
C ALA A 151 -12.79 0.39 -13.10
N VAL A 152 -13.45 0.85 -12.01
CA VAL A 152 -14.38 0.01 -11.22
C VAL A 152 -15.53 -0.55 -12.07
N PRO A 153 -16.35 0.25 -12.77
CA PRO A 153 -17.43 -0.30 -13.60
C PRO A 153 -16.91 -1.10 -14.80
N VAL A 154 -15.77 -0.71 -15.39
CA VAL A 154 -15.19 -1.45 -16.53
C VAL A 154 -14.68 -2.81 -16.08
N SER A 155 -13.96 -2.91 -14.99
CA SER A 155 -13.47 -4.19 -14.45
C SER A 155 -14.62 -5.12 -14.06
N PHE A 156 -15.70 -4.56 -13.48
CA PHE A 156 -16.93 -5.31 -13.21
C PHE A 156 -17.55 -5.87 -14.49
N LEU A 157 -17.73 -5.05 -15.50
CA LEU A 157 -18.33 -5.47 -16.78
C LEU A 157 -17.48 -6.53 -17.50
N VAL A 158 -16.17 -6.35 -17.54
CA VAL A 158 -15.25 -7.32 -18.18
C VAL A 158 -15.30 -8.66 -17.46
N SER A 159 -15.19 -8.67 -16.12
CA SER A 159 -15.29 -9.89 -15.33
C SER A 159 -16.66 -10.56 -15.45
N ALA A 160 -17.75 -9.78 -15.48
CA ALA A 160 -19.10 -10.28 -15.66
C ALA A 160 -19.29 -10.91 -17.06
N LEU A 161 -18.77 -10.29 -18.11
CA LEU A 161 -18.83 -10.83 -19.47
C LEU A 161 -18.06 -12.15 -19.60
N VAL A 162 -16.84 -12.21 -19.06
CA VAL A 162 -16.06 -13.45 -19.06
C VAL A 162 -16.77 -14.53 -18.23
N GLY A 163 -17.28 -14.20 -17.05
CA GLY A 163 -18.04 -15.11 -16.20
C GLY A 163 -19.30 -15.63 -16.90
N ALA A 164 -20.06 -14.75 -17.57
CA ALA A 164 -21.24 -15.13 -18.35
C ALA A 164 -20.89 -16.01 -19.56
N ALA A 165 -19.77 -15.74 -20.23
CA ALA A 165 -19.28 -16.57 -21.33
C ALA A 165 -18.91 -17.97 -20.84
N LEU A 166 -18.23 -18.08 -19.70
CA LEU A 166 -17.85 -19.36 -19.09
C LEU A 166 -19.09 -20.14 -18.60
N GLU A 167 -20.05 -19.44 -18.00
CA GLU A 167 -21.30 -20.06 -17.58
C GLU A 167 -22.02 -20.66 -18.79
N ARG A 168 -22.16 -19.88 -19.85
CA ARG A 168 -22.94 -20.27 -21.03
C ARG A 168 -22.26 -21.35 -21.86
N SER A 169 -20.93 -21.37 -21.91
CA SER A 169 -20.14 -22.31 -22.73
C SER A 169 -19.85 -23.63 -22.04
N VAL A 170 -19.65 -23.64 -20.72
CA VAL A 170 -19.18 -24.83 -19.99
C VAL A 170 -20.06 -25.15 -18.78
N ILE A 171 -20.22 -24.21 -17.83
CA ILE A 171 -20.82 -24.53 -16.53
C ILE A 171 -22.28 -24.96 -16.66
N ARG A 172 -23.01 -24.36 -17.57
CA ARG A 172 -24.42 -24.69 -17.85
C ARG A 172 -24.66 -26.18 -18.15
N PHE A 173 -23.71 -26.85 -18.81
CA PHE A 173 -23.85 -28.25 -19.18
C PHE A 173 -23.47 -29.22 -18.05
N LEU A 174 -22.85 -28.71 -17.00
CA LEU A 174 -22.33 -29.47 -15.89
C LEU A 174 -23.17 -29.32 -14.60
N TYR A 175 -24.29 -28.62 -14.65
CA TYR A 175 -25.20 -28.52 -13.50
C TYR A 175 -25.65 -29.90 -13.00
N GLY A 176 -25.59 -30.09 -11.68
CA GLY A 176 -25.93 -31.35 -11.03
C GLY A 176 -24.81 -32.39 -10.95
N ARG A 177 -23.61 -32.05 -11.47
CA ARG A 177 -22.41 -32.92 -11.45
C ARG A 177 -21.23 -32.22 -10.78
N PRO A 178 -21.17 -32.18 -9.44
CA PRO A 178 -20.21 -31.35 -8.72
C PRO A 178 -18.75 -31.71 -9.00
N LEU A 179 -18.41 -32.99 -9.15
CA LEU A 179 -17.04 -33.41 -9.46
C LEU A 179 -16.59 -33.00 -10.86
N GLU A 180 -17.45 -33.17 -11.86
CA GLU A 180 -17.17 -32.77 -13.24
C GLU A 180 -17.01 -31.25 -13.34
N THR A 181 -17.85 -30.49 -12.64
CA THR A 181 -17.78 -29.04 -12.59
C THR A 181 -16.49 -28.55 -11.94
N LEU A 182 -16.05 -29.20 -10.86
CA LEU A 182 -14.80 -28.86 -10.19
C LEU A 182 -13.60 -29.07 -11.12
N LEU A 183 -13.52 -30.21 -11.82
CA LEU A 183 -12.46 -30.49 -12.78
C LEU A 183 -12.48 -29.54 -13.98
N ALA A 184 -13.68 -29.27 -14.53
CA ALA A 184 -13.83 -28.36 -15.66
C ALA A 184 -13.42 -26.92 -15.29
N THR A 185 -13.85 -26.42 -14.13
CA THR A 185 -13.47 -25.06 -13.66
C THR A 185 -12.00 -24.96 -13.33
N TRP A 186 -11.36 -26.05 -12.84
CA TRP A 186 -9.91 -26.09 -12.66
C TRP A 186 -9.17 -26.02 -14.00
N GLY A 187 -9.60 -26.76 -15.02
CA GLY A 187 -9.04 -26.68 -16.36
C GLY A 187 -9.21 -25.27 -16.98
N ILE A 188 -10.38 -24.66 -16.81
CA ILE A 188 -10.65 -23.28 -17.22
C ILE A 188 -9.71 -22.29 -16.53
N SER A 189 -9.48 -22.44 -15.22
CA SER A 189 -8.54 -21.62 -14.46
C SER A 189 -7.15 -21.62 -15.10
N LEU A 190 -6.62 -22.81 -15.42
CA LEU A 190 -5.33 -22.93 -16.11
C LEU A 190 -5.30 -22.23 -17.47
N VAL A 191 -6.36 -22.38 -18.26
CA VAL A 191 -6.47 -21.72 -19.58
C VAL A 191 -6.53 -20.22 -19.44
N LEU A 192 -7.33 -19.66 -18.51
CA LEU A 192 -7.42 -18.23 -18.25
C LEU A 192 -6.10 -17.65 -17.78
N MET A 193 -5.43 -18.34 -16.84
CA MET A 193 -4.11 -17.94 -16.34
C MET A 193 -3.10 -17.86 -17.49
N GLN A 194 -3.07 -18.89 -18.34
CA GLN A 194 -2.15 -18.92 -19.48
C GLN A 194 -2.51 -17.88 -20.55
N ALA A 195 -3.80 -17.63 -20.79
CA ALA A 195 -4.24 -16.61 -21.71
C ALA A 195 -3.80 -15.18 -21.26
N VAL A 196 -3.97 -14.87 -19.97
CA VAL A 196 -3.51 -13.58 -19.42
C VAL A 196 -2.00 -13.45 -19.51
N ARG A 197 -1.24 -14.52 -19.17
CA ARG A 197 0.24 -14.52 -19.31
C ARG A 197 0.70 -14.33 -20.76
N SER A 198 -0.03 -14.88 -21.72
CA SER A 198 0.30 -14.72 -23.13
C SER A 198 0.01 -13.29 -23.65
N LEU A 199 -1.01 -12.62 -23.10
CA LEU A 199 -1.41 -11.28 -23.51
C LEU A 199 -0.59 -10.18 -22.83
N PHE A 200 -0.32 -10.30 -21.53
CA PHE A 200 0.31 -9.27 -20.71
C PHE A 200 1.75 -9.61 -20.30
N GLY A 201 2.22 -10.82 -20.57
CA GLY A 201 3.52 -11.32 -20.15
C GLY A 201 3.49 -11.95 -18.76
N ALA A 202 4.63 -12.53 -18.35
CA ALA A 202 4.79 -13.19 -17.05
C ALA A 202 5.19 -12.23 -15.92
N GLN A 203 5.44 -10.96 -16.21
CA GLN A 203 5.87 -9.96 -15.25
C GLN A 203 4.68 -9.41 -14.47
N ASN A 204 4.90 -9.11 -13.18
CA ASN A 204 3.91 -8.40 -12.38
C ASN A 204 3.77 -6.97 -12.90
N VAL A 205 2.54 -6.57 -13.20
CA VAL A 205 2.20 -5.20 -13.62
C VAL A 205 1.73 -4.41 -12.41
N GLY A 206 2.31 -3.23 -12.22
CA GLY A 206 1.93 -2.31 -11.15
C GLY A 206 0.75 -1.44 -11.57
N VAL A 207 -0.17 -1.22 -10.65
CA VAL A 207 -1.23 -0.21 -10.78
C VAL A 207 -0.84 0.98 -9.92
N GLU A 208 -0.76 2.18 -10.53
CA GLU A 208 -0.38 3.41 -9.83
C GLU A 208 -1.57 3.98 -9.07
N ASN A 209 -1.31 4.45 -7.86
CA ASN A 209 -2.33 5.13 -7.07
C ASN A 209 -2.54 6.56 -7.58
N PRO A 210 -3.79 7.05 -7.65
CA PRO A 210 -4.06 8.45 -7.91
C PRO A 210 -3.43 9.34 -6.83
N SER A 211 -3.03 10.55 -7.20
CA SER A 211 -2.37 11.49 -6.28
C SER A 211 -3.17 11.81 -5.00
N TRP A 212 -4.50 11.77 -5.07
CA TRP A 212 -5.38 11.99 -3.92
C TRP A 212 -5.41 10.80 -2.94
N MET A 213 -5.05 9.58 -3.36
CA MET A 213 -4.89 8.42 -2.47
C MET A 213 -3.50 8.34 -1.84
N SER A 214 -2.50 8.95 -2.45
CA SER A 214 -1.10 8.87 -2.00
C SER A 214 -0.81 9.73 -0.77
N GLY A 215 -1.68 10.68 -0.41
CA GLY A 215 -1.44 11.68 0.64
C GLY A 215 -1.42 11.15 2.08
N CYS A 216 -1.97 9.98 2.36
CA CYS A 216 -2.10 9.47 3.74
C CYS A 216 -1.07 8.37 4.10
N LEU A 217 -0.51 7.65 3.14
CA LEU A 217 0.33 6.46 3.39
C LEU A 217 1.81 6.68 3.12
N LEU A 218 2.21 7.72 2.40
CA LEU A 218 3.62 8.00 2.07
C LEU A 218 4.48 8.44 3.27
N TYR A 219 3.86 8.79 4.39
CA TYR A 219 4.58 9.22 5.60
C TYR A 219 5.09 8.07 6.48
N THR A 220 4.70 6.81 6.21
CA THR A 220 5.00 5.68 7.09
C THR A 220 5.80 4.54 6.45
N SER A 221 6.05 4.57 5.14
CA SER A 221 6.84 3.53 4.47
C SER A 221 8.05 4.16 3.79
N PRO A 222 9.28 3.97 4.29
CA PRO A 222 10.47 4.30 3.51
C PRO A 222 10.45 3.44 2.24
N SER A 223 10.49 4.10 1.09
CA SER A 223 10.58 3.40 -0.20
C SER A 223 11.85 2.53 -0.21
N PRO A 224 11.79 1.29 -0.71
CA PRO A 224 13.01 0.48 -0.90
C PRO A 224 14.04 1.14 -1.82
N ARG A 225 13.67 2.20 -2.54
CA ARG A 225 14.58 3.00 -3.37
C ARG A 225 15.40 4.01 -2.58
N ASP A 226 14.97 4.39 -1.37
CA ASP A 226 15.70 5.34 -0.53
C ASP A 226 16.84 4.66 0.26
N ALA A 227 16.91 3.33 0.26
CA ALA A 227 17.95 2.55 0.90
C ALA A 227 19.20 2.32 0.01
N THR A 228 19.23 2.85 -1.22
CA THR A 228 20.32 2.64 -2.20
C THR A 228 21.02 3.93 -2.62
N LEU A 229 20.92 5.01 -1.83
CA LEU A 229 21.73 6.24 -2.01
C LEU A 229 22.62 6.47 -0.79
#